data_eb371d8bd310d0d58d84cba58c2d4577
#
_entry.id   eb371d8bd310d0d58d84cba58c2d4577
#
_cell.length_a   1.000
_cell.length_b   1.000
_cell.length_c   1.000
_cell.angle_alpha   90.00
_cell.angle_beta   90.00
_cell.angle_gamma   90.00
#
_symmetry.space_group_name_H-M   'P 1'
#
loop_
_entity.id
_entity.type
_entity.pdbx_description
1 polymer ?
#
loop_
_entity_poly.entity_id
_entity_poly.type
_entity_poly.pdbx_seq_one_letter_code
_entity_poly.pdbx_strand_id
1 'polypeptide(L)'
;MLTGVGGNSLHTNLLHADSAISKSVGRISSGKRISRASEDPAGNAMLSAFDSQSRALAQMMSNQQSQASVLQTASSSLTTTSNILQGINSLALQASNGTLTESDRAMIQQQINQLSTQINMSANQAQYNGQNLLDGSFSTTLQNGERFAIDSMTANALGLNNLSVATPSEAMSASDLAKSALSKVVSTQSSLGAAINGINSNIANLGNQYMNAVSAQSQIGDVDMANEIMNLTLSKMQSQASIKVYKMNEDTRSNVLNLLKE
;
A
#
# COMPACT_ATOMS: atom_id res chain seq x y z
N MET A 1 -41.13 59.40 6.75
CA MET A 1 -39.88 58.63 7.03
C MET A 1 -40.18 57.14 7.39
N LEU A 2 -41.11 56.48 6.78
CA LEU A 2 -41.40 55.06 7.04
C LEU A 2 -41.09 54.11 5.85
N THR A 3 -40.39 54.56 4.83
CA THR A 3 -40.25 53.85 3.58
C THR A 3 -38.85 53.24 3.33
N GLY A 4 -37.92 53.46 4.23
CA GLY A 4 -36.52 52.95 4.04
C GLY A 4 -36.20 51.62 4.69
N VAL A 5 -36.92 51.24 5.73
CA VAL A 5 -36.53 50.05 6.57
C VAL A 5 -37.02 48.75 5.93
N GLY A 6 -38.21 48.72 5.31
CA GLY A 6 -38.73 47.49 4.72
C GLY A 6 -38.03 47.06 3.41
N GLY A 7 -37.62 48.03 2.59
CA GLY A 7 -36.90 47.71 1.32
C GLY A 7 -35.48 47.19 1.55
N ASN A 8 -34.82 47.75 2.56
CA ASN A 8 -33.43 47.35 2.87
C ASN A 8 -33.35 45.96 3.50
N SER A 9 -34.33 45.60 4.35
CA SER A 9 -34.40 44.25 4.94
C SER A 9 -34.73 43.16 3.91
N LEU A 10 -35.62 43.44 2.93
CA LEU A 10 -35.93 42.51 1.84
C LEU A 10 -34.74 42.30 0.91
N HIS A 11 -33.96 43.38 0.61
CA HIS A 11 -32.78 43.26 -0.22
C HIS A 11 -31.65 42.46 0.50
N THR A 12 -31.44 42.66 1.78
CA THR A 12 -30.50 41.87 2.57
C THR A 12 -30.92 40.41 2.64
N ASN A 13 -32.17 40.09 2.82
CA ASN A 13 -32.70 38.72 2.80
C ASN A 13 -32.51 38.03 1.45
N LEU A 14 -32.65 38.75 0.35
CA LEU A 14 -32.38 38.22 -0.99
C LEU A 14 -30.90 37.91 -1.18
N LEU A 15 -30.01 38.82 -0.80
CA LEU A 15 -28.55 38.59 -0.85
C LEU A 15 -28.13 37.40 0.01
N HIS A 16 -28.74 37.25 1.21
CA HIS A 16 -28.48 36.08 2.07
C HIS A 16 -28.96 34.78 1.43
N ALA A 17 -30.14 34.77 0.82
CA ALA A 17 -30.69 33.59 0.13
C ALA A 17 -29.81 33.19 -1.07
N ASP A 18 -29.38 34.14 -1.90
CA ASP A 18 -28.51 33.89 -3.04
C ASP A 18 -27.12 33.40 -2.62
N SER A 19 -26.58 33.93 -1.53
CA SER A 19 -25.31 33.44 -0.93
C SER A 19 -25.47 32.00 -0.42
N ALA A 20 -26.59 31.67 0.24
CA ALA A 20 -26.90 30.33 0.71
C ALA A 20 -27.06 29.34 -0.45
N ILE A 21 -27.79 29.73 -1.50
CA ILE A 21 -27.96 28.95 -2.75
C ILE A 21 -26.57 28.64 -3.34
N SER A 22 -25.72 29.63 -3.51
CA SER A 22 -24.39 29.48 -4.09
C SER A 22 -23.50 28.55 -3.26
N LYS A 23 -23.56 28.63 -1.91
CA LYS A 23 -22.86 27.72 -1.02
C LYS A 23 -23.37 26.29 -1.13
N SER A 24 -24.69 26.08 -1.11
CA SER A 24 -25.30 24.75 -1.23
C SER A 24 -24.99 24.11 -2.58
N VAL A 25 -25.06 24.87 -3.68
CA VAL A 25 -24.67 24.39 -5.02
C VAL A 25 -23.19 23.99 -5.04
N GLY A 26 -22.30 24.79 -4.44
CA GLY A 26 -20.88 24.49 -4.34
C GLY A 26 -20.62 23.19 -3.58
N ARG A 27 -21.29 22.99 -2.43
CA ARG A 27 -21.17 21.76 -1.61
C ARG A 27 -21.73 20.53 -2.31
N ILE A 28 -22.89 20.66 -2.95
CA ILE A 28 -23.49 19.58 -3.75
C ILE A 28 -22.58 19.19 -4.91
N SER A 29 -22.01 20.19 -5.61
CA SER A 29 -21.11 19.95 -6.75
C SER A 29 -19.79 19.31 -6.36
N SER A 30 -19.23 19.69 -5.19
CA SER A 30 -17.95 19.16 -4.70
C SER A 30 -18.09 17.88 -3.88
N GLY A 31 -19.29 17.57 -3.37
CA GLY A 31 -19.53 16.51 -2.38
C GLY A 31 -18.93 16.82 -1.00
N LYS A 32 -18.36 18.01 -0.80
CA LYS A 32 -17.67 18.40 0.42
C LYS A 32 -18.43 19.44 1.23
N ARG A 33 -18.49 19.27 2.55
CA ARG A 33 -19.07 20.21 3.50
C ARG A 33 -18.20 21.46 3.65
N ILE A 34 -16.86 21.25 3.64
CA ILE A 34 -15.86 22.29 3.74
C ILE A 34 -15.08 22.32 2.42
N SER A 35 -15.28 23.37 1.62
CA SER A 35 -14.61 23.56 0.34
C SER A 35 -13.52 24.63 0.39
N ARG A 36 -13.57 25.52 1.38
CA ARG A 36 -12.63 26.64 1.54
C ARG A 36 -12.22 26.80 3.00
N ALA A 37 -10.94 27.14 3.23
CA ALA A 37 -10.42 27.40 4.57
C ALA A 37 -11.16 28.54 5.30
N SER A 38 -11.80 29.46 4.55
CA SER A 38 -12.58 30.56 5.13
C SER A 38 -13.93 30.09 5.72
N GLU A 39 -14.43 28.90 5.37
CA GLU A 39 -15.70 28.37 5.90
C GLU A 39 -15.51 27.76 7.29
N ASP A 40 -14.43 27.00 7.47
CA ASP A 40 -14.04 26.36 8.74
C ASP A 40 -12.52 26.15 8.75
N PRO A 41 -11.73 27.10 9.30
CA PRO A 41 -10.28 26.98 9.37
C PRO A 41 -9.81 25.77 10.18
N ALA A 42 -10.52 25.44 11.27
CA ALA A 42 -10.16 24.30 12.13
C ALA A 42 -10.46 22.97 11.44
N GLY A 43 -11.66 22.83 10.85
CA GLY A 43 -12.04 21.66 10.05
C GLY A 43 -11.13 21.45 8.86
N ASN A 44 -10.76 22.50 8.14
CA ASN A 44 -9.83 22.42 7.02
C ASN A 44 -8.42 21.99 7.42
N ALA A 45 -7.92 22.44 8.58
CA ALA A 45 -6.64 22.00 9.13
C ALA A 45 -6.68 20.50 9.48
N MET A 46 -7.76 20.02 10.10
CA MET A 46 -7.97 18.60 10.39
C MET A 46 -8.05 17.76 9.11
N LEU A 47 -8.77 18.21 8.09
CA LEU A 47 -8.84 17.54 6.80
C LEU A 47 -7.47 17.41 6.14
N SER A 48 -6.66 18.46 6.18
CA SER A 48 -5.29 18.45 5.66
C SER A 48 -4.40 17.49 6.43
N ALA A 49 -4.57 17.39 7.75
CA ALA A 49 -3.84 16.44 8.58
C ALA A 49 -4.21 14.99 8.24
N PHE A 50 -5.52 14.67 8.11
CA PHE A 50 -5.96 13.34 7.72
C PHE A 50 -5.57 12.98 6.28
N ASP A 51 -5.61 13.92 5.33
CA ASP A 51 -5.13 13.71 3.96
C ASP A 51 -3.62 13.37 3.96
N SER A 52 -2.82 14.12 4.70
CA SER A 52 -1.39 13.84 4.87
C SER A 52 -1.15 12.45 5.50
N GLN A 53 -1.90 12.13 6.55
CA GLN A 53 -1.81 10.83 7.23
C GLN A 53 -2.21 9.69 6.31
N SER A 54 -3.31 9.81 5.58
CA SER A 54 -3.78 8.76 4.66
C SER A 54 -2.78 8.51 3.53
N ARG A 55 -2.20 9.57 2.96
CA ARG A 55 -1.13 9.44 1.96
C ARG A 55 0.12 8.77 2.51
N ALA A 56 0.54 9.12 3.74
CA ALA A 56 1.67 8.48 4.40
C ALA A 56 1.42 6.98 4.62
N LEU A 57 0.23 6.61 5.11
CA LEU A 57 -0.17 5.21 5.30
C LEU A 57 -0.21 4.43 3.98
N ALA A 58 -0.76 5.03 2.92
CA ALA A 58 -0.77 4.42 1.58
C ALA A 58 0.65 4.17 1.05
N GLN A 59 1.58 5.13 1.25
CA GLN A 59 2.97 4.95 0.86
C GLN A 59 3.67 3.88 1.70
N MET A 60 3.41 3.82 3.00
CA MET A 60 3.92 2.76 3.87
C MET A 60 3.44 1.38 3.41
N MET A 61 2.16 1.23 3.05
CA MET A 61 1.62 -0.02 2.51
C MET A 61 2.31 -0.41 1.20
N SER A 62 2.54 0.53 0.29
CA SER A 62 3.25 0.31 -0.97
C SER A 62 4.70 -0.14 -0.73
N ASN A 63 5.39 0.48 0.24
CA ASN A 63 6.75 0.10 0.61
C ASN A 63 6.79 -1.33 1.19
N GLN A 64 5.84 -1.68 2.06
CA GLN A 64 5.71 -3.02 2.62
C GLN A 64 5.42 -4.07 1.53
N GLN A 65 4.55 -3.75 0.58
CA GLN A 65 4.27 -4.64 -0.56
C GLN A 65 5.52 -4.88 -1.41
N SER A 66 6.33 -3.84 -1.62
CA SER A 66 7.61 -3.98 -2.31
C SER A 66 8.59 -4.87 -1.53
N GLN A 67 8.68 -4.70 -0.21
CA GLN A 67 9.51 -5.58 0.64
C GLN A 67 9.03 -7.03 0.57
N ALA A 68 7.74 -7.29 0.65
CA ALA A 68 7.18 -8.64 0.51
C ALA A 68 7.55 -9.27 -0.84
N SER A 69 7.50 -8.49 -1.92
CA SER A 69 7.87 -8.95 -3.27
C SER A 69 9.34 -9.33 -3.37
N VAL A 70 10.24 -8.54 -2.74
CA VAL A 70 11.68 -8.87 -2.66
C VAL A 70 11.90 -10.21 -1.96
N LEU A 71 11.29 -10.39 -0.78
CA LEU A 71 11.44 -11.61 0.01
C LEU A 71 10.81 -12.83 -0.70
N GLN A 72 9.72 -12.63 -1.42
CA GLN A 72 9.08 -13.68 -2.23
C GLN A 72 9.98 -14.11 -3.39
N THR A 73 10.68 -13.17 -4.04
CA THR A 73 11.66 -13.47 -5.09
C THR A 73 12.82 -14.30 -4.52
N ALA A 74 13.35 -13.90 -3.36
CA ALA A 74 14.39 -14.67 -2.67
C ALA A 74 13.91 -16.08 -2.31
N SER A 75 12.70 -16.21 -1.76
CA SER A 75 12.10 -17.50 -1.40
C SER A 75 11.95 -18.44 -2.60
N SER A 76 11.53 -17.91 -3.76
CA SER A 76 11.41 -18.69 -5.00
C SER A 76 12.78 -19.23 -5.45
N SER A 77 13.83 -18.39 -5.40
CA SER A 77 15.18 -18.81 -5.77
C SER A 77 15.75 -19.86 -4.80
N LEU A 78 15.45 -19.75 -3.50
CA LEU A 78 15.81 -20.75 -2.50
C LEU A 78 15.09 -22.08 -2.74
N THR A 79 13.85 -22.09 -3.24
CA THR A 79 13.16 -23.32 -3.62
C THR A 79 13.89 -24.02 -4.75
N THR A 80 14.37 -23.28 -5.75
CA THR A 80 15.20 -23.85 -6.82
C THR A 80 16.51 -24.43 -6.25
N THR A 81 17.19 -23.70 -5.36
CA THR A 81 18.41 -24.16 -4.69
C THR A 81 18.15 -25.44 -3.87
N SER A 82 17.03 -25.51 -3.16
CA SER A 82 16.62 -26.71 -2.41
C SER A 82 16.46 -27.94 -3.30
N ASN A 83 15.81 -27.78 -4.47
CA ASN A 83 15.63 -28.87 -5.44
C ASN A 83 16.99 -29.35 -6.00
N ILE A 84 17.90 -28.43 -6.30
CA ILE A 84 19.25 -28.77 -6.74
C ILE A 84 20.03 -29.53 -5.67
N LEU A 85 19.95 -29.11 -4.39
CA LEU A 85 20.58 -29.78 -3.28
C LEU A 85 20.05 -31.21 -3.06
N GLN A 86 18.74 -31.41 -3.25
CA GLN A 86 18.14 -32.76 -3.22
C GLN A 86 18.71 -33.63 -4.37
N GLY A 87 18.91 -33.06 -5.55
CA GLY A 87 19.56 -33.73 -6.67
C GLY A 87 21.01 -34.13 -6.33
N ILE A 88 21.79 -33.20 -5.75
CA ILE A 88 23.17 -33.49 -5.31
C ILE A 88 23.18 -34.61 -4.27
N ASN A 89 22.29 -34.56 -3.27
CA ASN A 89 22.19 -35.61 -2.25
C ASN A 89 21.84 -36.98 -2.86
N SER A 90 20.93 -37.01 -3.82
CA SER A 90 20.57 -38.27 -4.54
C SER A 90 21.75 -38.85 -5.32
N LEU A 91 22.51 -38.01 -6.05
CA LEU A 91 23.71 -38.41 -6.78
C LEU A 91 24.83 -38.85 -5.83
N ALA A 92 25.03 -38.19 -4.70
CA ALA A 92 26.00 -38.60 -3.69
C ALA A 92 25.64 -39.97 -3.08
N LEU A 93 24.37 -40.22 -2.77
CA LEU A 93 23.91 -41.51 -2.32
C LEU A 93 24.10 -42.60 -3.39
N GLN A 94 23.85 -42.27 -4.65
CA GLN A 94 24.13 -43.21 -5.76
C GLN A 94 25.61 -43.54 -5.86
N ALA A 95 26.50 -42.54 -5.72
CA ALA A 95 27.94 -42.73 -5.77
C ALA A 95 28.50 -43.52 -4.56
N SER A 96 27.76 -43.54 -3.43
CA SER A 96 28.13 -44.34 -2.25
C SER A 96 27.98 -45.86 -2.44
N ASN A 97 27.31 -46.28 -3.53
CA ASN A 97 27.18 -47.70 -3.83
C ASN A 97 28.56 -48.31 -4.17
N GLY A 98 28.98 -49.28 -3.38
CA GLY A 98 30.27 -49.97 -3.52
C GLY A 98 30.42 -50.81 -4.80
N THR A 99 29.33 -51.01 -5.57
CA THR A 99 29.39 -51.77 -6.85
C THR A 99 29.75 -50.90 -8.04
N LEU A 100 29.77 -49.57 -7.89
CA LEU A 100 30.14 -48.64 -8.95
C LEU A 100 31.63 -48.65 -9.23
N THR A 101 32.00 -48.53 -10.51
CA THR A 101 33.38 -48.33 -10.91
C THR A 101 33.83 -46.85 -10.62
N GLU A 102 35.13 -46.63 -10.61
CA GLU A 102 35.71 -45.29 -10.50
C GLU A 102 35.24 -44.39 -11.64
N SER A 103 35.13 -44.93 -12.86
CA SER A 103 34.59 -44.22 -14.02
C SER A 103 33.17 -43.76 -13.83
N ASP A 104 32.30 -44.62 -13.25
CA ASP A 104 30.88 -44.25 -12.98
C ASP A 104 30.80 -43.12 -11.94
N ARG A 105 31.60 -43.22 -10.88
CA ARG A 105 31.70 -42.15 -9.87
C ARG A 105 32.24 -40.83 -10.44
N ALA A 106 33.19 -40.90 -11.40
CA ALA A 106 33.70 -39.70 -12.06
C ALA A 106 32.60 -39.02 -12.92
N MET A 107 31.71 -39.81 -13.57
CA MET A 107 30.55 -39.23 -14.27
C MET A 107 29.57 -38.56 -13.31
N ILE A 108 29.30 -39.16 -12.16
CA ILE A 108 28.44 -38.58 -11.11
C ILE A 108 29.09 -37.28 -10.56
N GLN A 109 30.39 -37.28 -10.37
CA GLN A 109 31.15 -36.09 -9.94
C GLN A 109 30.95 -34.93 -10.92
N GLN A 110 31.00 -35.17 -12.22
CA GLN A 110 30.74 -34.12 -13.23
C GLN A 110 29.32 -33.56 -13.10
N GLN A 111 28.32 -34.41 -12.88
CA GLN A 111 26.93 -33.95 -12.68
C GLN A 111 26.79 -33.11 -11.40
N ILE A 112 27.41 -33.53 -10.29
CA ILE A 112 27.43 -32.75 -9.04
C ILE A 112 28.09 -31.38 -9.27
N ASN A 113 29.20 -31.31 -10.00
CA ASN A 113 29.88 -30.05 -10.31
C ASN A 113 29.00 -29.12 -11.15
N GLN A 114 28.22 -29.66 -12.11
CA GLN A 114 27.25 -28.87 -12.89
C GLN A 114 26.11 -28.33 -12.00
N LEU A 115 25.59 -29.16 -11.09
CA LEU A 115 24.56 -28.72 -10.13
C LEU A 115 25.09 -27.67 -9.16
N SER A 116 26.33 -27.79 -8.69
CA SER A 116 26.99 -26.76 -7.85
C SER A 116 27.14 -25.43 -8.60
N THR A 117 27.48 -25.50 -9.89
CA THR A 117 27.52 -24.30 -10.76
C THR A 117 26.14 -23.69 -10.91
N GLN A 118 25.10 -24.53 -11.05
CA GLN A 118 23.71 -24.06 -11.16
C GLN A 118 23.23 -23.38 -9.88
N ILE A 119 23.66 -23.81 -8.68
CA ILE A 119 23.42 -23.11 -7.41
C ILE A 119 24.01 -21.70 -7.46
N ASN A 120 25.28 -21.56 -7.90
CA ASN A 120 25.91 -20.24 -8.03
C ASN A 120 25.17 -19.34 -9.02
N MET A 121 24.74 -19.89 -10.18
CA MET A 121 23.93 -19.15 -11.14
C MET A 121 22.60 -18.73 -10.53
N SER A 122 21.91 -19.59 -9.83
CA SER A 122 20.65 -19.29 -9.16
C SER A 122 20.81 -18.18 -8.10
N ALA A 123 21.89 -18.25 -7.31
CA ALA A 123 22.19 -17.23 -6.31
C ALA A 123 22.48 -15.85 -6.93
N ASN A 124 23.21 -15.82 -8.06
CA ASN A 124 23.55 -14.57 -8.76
C ASN A 124 22.37 -14.01 -9.58
N GLN A 125 21.46 -14.87 -10.07
CA GLN A 125 20.28 -14.46 -10.80
C GLN A 125 19.12 -14.00 -9.89
N ALA A 126 19.20 -14.35 -8.61
CA ALA A 126 18.24 -13.90 -7.60
C ALA A 126 18.44 -12.42 -7.30
N GLN A 127 17.91 -11.55 -8.19
CA GLN A 127 18.04 -10.11 -8.11
C GLN A 127 16.66 -9.44 -8.07
N TYR A 128 16.61 -8.31 -7.38
CA TYR A 128 15.48 -7.40 -7.40
C TYR A 128 16.00 -5.97 -7.58
N ASN A 129 15.55 -5.31 -8.63
CA ASN A 129 15.99 -3.94 -8.97
C ASN A 129 17.53 -3.78 -9.03
N GLY A 130 18.24 -4.78 -9.58
CA GLY A 130 19.70 -4.79 -9.69
C GLY A 130 20.45 -5.10 -8.39
N GLN A 131 19.77 -5.41 -7.30
CA GLN A 131 20.36 -5.82 -6.05
C GLN A 131 20.29 -7.34 -5.90
N ASN A 132 21.43 -7.98 -5.63
CA ASN A 132 21.50 -9.40 -5.36
C ASN A 132 20.86 -9.72 -4.00
N LEU A 133 20.14 -10.84 -3.94
CA LEU A 133 19.40 -11.21 -2.74
C LEU A 133 20.04 -12.36 -1.96
N LEU A 134 20.84 -13.23 -2.64
CA LEU A 134 21.33 -14.49 -2.09
C LEU A 134 22.88 -14.58 -2.04
N ASP A 135 23.57 -13.47 -2.29
CA ASP A 135 25.05 -13.40 -2.19
C ASP A 135 25.54 -13.05 -0.77
N GLY A 136 24.64 -12.74 0.16
CA GLY A 136 24.93 -12.32 1.53
C GLY A 136 25.05 -10.81 1.71
N SER A 137 24.89 -10.02 0.66
CA SER A 137 24.94 -8.56 0.74
C SER A 137 23.58 -7.95 1.11
N PHE A 138 22.49 -8.71 0.89
CA PHE A 138 21.15 -8.21 1.12
C PHE A 138 20.82 -8.07 2.60
N SER A 139 20.40 -6.87 2.98
CA SER A 139 19.75 -6.63 4.27
C SER A 139 18.71 -5.54 4.15
N THR A 140 17.59 -5.69 4.83
CA THR A 140 16.52 -4.71 4.93
C THR A 140 16.10 -4.52 6.38
N THR A 141 15.54 -3.36 6.70
CA THR A 141 14.97 -3.12 8.03
C THR A 141 13.46 -3.30 7.93
N LEU A 142 12.93 -4.20 8.73
CA LEU A 142 11.49 -4.40 8.86
C LEU A 142 10.85 -3.24 9.64
N GLN A 143 9.54 -3.08 9.53
CA GLN A 143 8.82 -1.96 10.17
C GLN A 143 8.89 -1.97 11.70
N ASN A 144 9.16 -3.11 12.31
CA ASN A 144 9.43 -3.25 13.76
C ASN A 144 10.82 -2.73 14.17
N GLY A 145 11.63 -2.24 13.22
CA GLY A 145 13.01 -1.81 13.43
C GLY A 145 14.03 -2.95 13.43
N GLU A 146 13.59 -4.20 13.27
CA GLU A 146 14.48 -5.36 13.20
C GLU A 146 15.16 -5.43 11.84
N ARG A 147 16.49 -5.68 11.86
CA ARG A 147 17.28 -5.89 10.65
C ARG A 147 17.11 -7.34 10.19
N PHE A 148 16.55 -7.51 9.01
CA PHE A 148 16.48 -8.79 8.32
C PHE A 148 17.59 -8.87 7.27
N ALA A 149 18.41 -9.91 7.34
CA ALA A 149 19.47 -10.17 6.37
C ALA A 149 19.34 -11.60 5.86
N ILE A 150 19.71 -11.81 4.61
CA ILE A 150 19.79 -13.14 4.00
C ILE A 150 21.25 -13.51 3.89
N ASP A 151 21.64 -14.61 4.51
CA ASP A 151 23.00 -15.15 4.40
C ASP A 151 23.29 -15.57 2.96
N SER A 152 24.59 -15.63 2.62
CA SER A 152 25.00 -16.12 1.30
C SER A 152 24.57 -17.57 1.10
N MET A 153 23.93 -17.82 -0.05
CA MET A 153 23.43 -19.14 -0.49
C MET A 153 24.18 -19.64 -1.74
N THR A 154 25.39 -19.15 -1.96
CA THR A 154 26.31 -19.67 -2.98
C THR A 154 26.81 -21.06 -2.62
N ALA A 155 27.26 -21.83 -3.60
CA ALA A 155 27.82 -23.14 -3.36
C ALA A 155 29.00 -23.11 -2.37
N ASN A 156 29.79 -22.04 -2.38
CA ASN A 156 30.87 -21.82 -1.42
C ASN A 156 30.36 -21.67 0.02
N ALA A 157 29.37 -20.79 0.23
CA ALA A 157 28.78 -20.53 1.56
C ALA A 157 28.01 -21.74 2.11
N LEU A 158 27.51 -22.59 1.21
CA LEU A 158 26.86 -23.85 1.55
C LEU A 158 27.83 -25.01 1.78
N GLY A 159 29.15 -24.81 1.56
CA GLY A 159 30.19 -25.82 1.78
C GLY A 159 30.27 -26.85 0.65
N LEU A 160 29.80 -26.53 -0.55
CA LEU A 160 29.73 -27.49 -1.66
C LEU A 160 30.90 -27.41 -2.64
N ASN A 161 31.87 -26.49 -2.44
CA ASN A 161 32.96 -26.30 -3.40
C ASN A 161 33.92 -27.46 -3.55
N ASN A 162 34.05 -28.31 -2.51
CA ASN A 162 35.00 -29.40 -2.45
C ASN A 162 34.30 -30.76 -2.28
N LEU A 163 33.11 -30.92 -2.84
CA LEU A 163 32.41 -32.20 -2.83
C LEU A 163 33.16 -33.20 -3.69
N SER A 164 33.64 -34.29 -3.08
CA SER A 164 34.23 -35.44 -3.76
C SER A 164 33.33 -36.66 -3.57
N VAL A 165 33.13 -37.40 -4.65
CA VAL A 165 32.47 -38.69 -4.65
C VAL A 165 33.35 -39.78 -5.26
N ALA A 166 34.68 -39.59 -5.25
CA ALA A 166 35.64 -40.50 -5.82
C ALA A 166 35.65 -41.87 -5.11
N THR A 167 35.38 -41.90 -3.80
CA THR A 167 35.23 -43.13 -3.01
C THR A 167 33.84 -43.21 -2.38
N PRO A 168 33.32 -44.42 -2.04
CA PRO A 168 32.05 -44.55 -1.33
C PRO A 168 31.98 -43.73 0.00
N SER A 169 33.08 -43.66 0.72
CA SER A 169 33.17 -42.88 1.97
C SER A 169 33.05 -41.39 1.74
N GLU A 170 33.73 -40.87 0.71
CA GLU A 170 33.63 -39.46 0.33
C GLU A 170 32.23 -39.13 -0.18
N ALA A 171 31.57 -40.05 -0.94
CA ALA A 171 30.22 -39.90 -1.40
C ALA A 171 29.20 -39.82 -0.24
N MET A 172 29.38 -40.59 0.83
CA MET A 172 28.61 -40.45 2.06
C MET A 172 28.80 -39.08 2.72
N SER A 173 30.06 -38.64 2.83
CA SER A 173 30.37 -37.30 3.34
C SER A 173 29.77 -36.17 2.51
N ALA A 174 29.77 -36.32 1.17
CA ALA A 174 29.11 -35.38 0.24
C ALA A 174 27.58 -35.33 0.46
N SER A 175 26.95 -36.50 0.70
CA SER A 175 25.51 -36.57 1.04
C SER A 175 25.20 -35.82 2.34
N ASP A 176 26.06 -35.96 3.38
CA ASP A 176 25.85 -35.29 4.66
C ASP A 176 26.08 -33.79 4.56
N LEU A 177 27.04 -33.32 3.75
CA LEU A 177 27.22 -31.91 3.42
C LEU A 177 26.01 -31.34 2.66
N ALA A 178 25.48 -32.09 1.68
CA ALA A 178 24.28 -31.66 0.93
C ALA A 178 23.05 -31.56 1.85
N LYS A 179 22.87 -32.48 2.81
CA LYS A 179 21.81 -32.41 3.82
C LYS A 179 21.97 -31.19 4.75
N SER A 180 23.20 -30.91 5.18
CA SER A 180 23.49 -29.73 6.00
C SER A 180 23.21 -28.43 5.26
N ALA A 181 23.60 -28.35 3.98
CA ALA A 181 23.28 -27.24 3.11
C ALA A 181 21.74 -27.09 2.92
N LEU A 182 21.05 -28.19 2.71
CA LEU A 182 19.59 -28.20 2.58
C LEU A 182 18.92 -27.70 3.87
N SER A 183 19.37 -28.14 5.03
CA SER A 183 18.87 -27.65 6.32
C SER A 183 19.05 -26.15 6.48
N LYS A 184 20.18 -25.58 6.05
CA LYS A 184 20.45 -24.16 6.06
C LYS A 184 19.50 -23.38 5.14
N VAL A 185 19.29 -23.89 3.92
CA VAL A 185 18.34 -23.28 2.96
C VAL A 185 16.91 -23.32 3.49
N VAL A 186 16.46 -24.45 4.05
CA VAL A 186 15.11 -24.58 4.63
C VAL A 186 14.92 -23.66 5.84
N SER A 187 15.94 -23.53 6.70
CA SER A 187 15.90 -22.58 7.81
C SER A 187 15.75 -21.14 7.33
N THR A 188 16.49 -20.74 6.30
CA THR A 188 16.37 -19.40 5.69
C THR A 188 15.00 -19.19 5.04
N GLN A 189 14.46 -20.21 4.33
CA GLN A 189 13.10 -20.13 3.80
C GLN A 189 12.04 -19.95 4.89
N SER A 190 12.20 -20.64 6.03
CA SER A 190 11.31 -20.49 7.17
C SER A 190 11.37 -19.07 7.75
N SER A 191 12.56 -18.50 7.89
CA SER A 191 12.75 -17.12 8.33
C SER A 191 12.15 -16.11 7.36
N LEU A 192 12.33 -16.32 6.04
CA LEU A 192 11.67 -15.52 4.98
C LEU A 192 10.16 -15.60 5.07
N GLY A 193 9.61 -16.82 5.23
CA GLY A 193 8.18 -17.03 5.38
C GLY A 193 7.60 -16.31 6.59
N ALA A 194 8.30 -16.35 7.73
CA ALA A 194 7.93 -15.63 8.93
C ALA A 194 7.94 -14.09 8.71
N ALA A 195 9.00 -13.59 8.05
CA ALA A 195 9.11 -12.16 7.71
C ALA A 195 7.99 -11.71 6.75
N ILE A 196 7.68 -12.50 5.72
CA ILE A 196 6.57 -12.21 4.78
C ILE A 196 5.22 -12.16 5.52
N ASN A 197 4.97 -13.12 6.42
CA ASN A 197 3.74 -13.13 7.22
C ASN A 197 3.67 -11.91 8.15
N GLY A 198 4.78 -11.50 8.76
CA GLY A 198 4.88 -10.28 9.55
C GLY A 198 4.56 -9.03 8.72
N ILE A 199 5.13 -8.92 7.52
CA ILE A 199 4.85 -7.82 6.59
C ILE A 199 3.36 -7.81 6.20
N ASN A 200 2.76 -8.95 5.87
CA ASN A 200 1.35 -9.03 5.50
C ASN A 200 0.43 -8.60 6.65
N SER A 201 0.75 -8.99 7.89
CA SER A 201 0.04 -8.53 9.08
C SER A 201 0.16 -7.01 9.27
N ASN A 202 1.34 -6.45 9.01
CA ASN A 202 1.56 -5.00 9.06
C ASN A 202 0.77 -4.27 7.98
N ILE A 203 0.73 -4.79 6.75
CA ILE A 203 -0.10 -4.24 5.66
C ILE A 203 -1.57 -4.21 6.07
N ALA A 204 -2.09 -5.28 6.68
CA ALA A 204 -3.47 -5.33 7.17
C ALA A 204 -3.72 -4.27 8.26
N ASN A 205 -2.79 -4.10 9.20
CA ASN A 205 -2.88 -3.09 10.25
C ASN A 205 -2.83 -1.66 9.68
N LEU A 206 -1.94 -1.39 8.73
CA LEU A 206 -1.87 -0.12 8.01
C LEU A 206 -3.15 0.16 7.22
N GLY A 207 -3.73 -0.88 6.60
CA GLY A 207 -5.02 -0.80 5.93
C GLY A 207 -6.15 -0.37 6.86
N ASN A 208 -6.22 -0.94 8.06
CA ASN A 208 -7.20 -0.54 9.07
C ASN A 208 -6.99 0.92 9.53
N GLN A 209 -5.74 1.34 9.74
CA GLN A 209 -5.42 2.73 10.09
C GLN A 209 -5.79 3.69 8.96
N TYR A 210 -5.52 3.32 7.71
CA TYR A 210 -5.90 4.08 6.53
C TYR A 210 -7.42 4.25 6.45
N MET A 211 -8.18 3.16 6.60
CA MET A 211 -9.64 3.22 6.59
C MET A 211 -10.21 4.09 7.72
N ASN A 212 -9.62 4.03 8.91
CA ASN A 212 -10.01 4.90 10.02
C ASN A 212 -9.72 6.38 9.72
N ALA A 213 -8.56 6.69 9.14
CA ALA A 213 -8.20 8.05 8.76
C ALA A 213 -9.14 8.60 7.67
N VAL A 214 -9.46 7.80 6.64
CA VAL A 214 -10.41 8.17 5.58
C VAL A 214 -11.82 8.34 6.13
N SER A 215 -12.27 7.47 7.05
CA SER A 215 -13.59 7.59 7.69
C SER A 215 -13.69 8.86 8.55
N ALA A 216 -12.64 9.19 9.31
CA ALA A 216 -12.59 10.44 10.07
C ALA A 216 -12.57 11.68 9.15
N GLN A 217 -11.86 11.61 8.03
CA GLN A 217 -11.84 12.64 6.99
C GLN A 217 -13.23 12.84 6.39
N SER A 218 -13.95 11.74 6.06
CA SER A 218 -15.31 11.76 5.51
C SER A 218 -16.30 12.39 6.50
N GLN A 219 -16.27 12.01 7.78
CA GLN A 219 -17.14 12.59 8.81
C GLN A 219 -16.99 14.11 8.96
N ILE A 220 -15.78 14.63 8.75
CA ILE A 220 -15.51 16.07 8.86
C ILE A 220 -15.78 16.77 7.54
N GLY A 221 -15.38 16.17 6.42
CA GLY A 221 -15.28 16.82 5.13
C GLY A 221 -16.42 16.62 4.17
N ASP A 222 -17.11 15.48 4.27
CA ASP A 222 -18.16 15.15 3.28
C ASP A 222 -19.50 15.79 3.65
N VAL A 223 -20.27 16.13 2.62
CA VAL A 223 -21.59 16.74 2.80
C VAL A 223 -22.67 15.66 2.85
N ASP A 224 -23.63 15.84 3.77
CA ASP A 224 -24.89 15.10 3.69
C ASP A 224 -25.73 15.67 2.54
N MET A 225 -25.74 14.97 1.42
CA MET A 225 -26.41 15.38 0.19
C MET A 225 -27.91 15.59 0.39
N ALA A 226 -28.60 14.78 1.21
CA ALA A 226 -30.02 14.89 1.45
C ALA A 226 -30.35 16.19 2.19
N ASN A 227 -29.62 16.49 3.24
CA ASN A 227 -29.73 17.73 3.98
C ASN A 227 -29.39 18.95 3.13
N GLU A 228 -28.34 18.88 2.32
CA GLU A 228 -27.91 20.03 1.52
C GLU A 228 -28.88 20.32 0.37
N ILE A 229 -29.51 19.31 -0.25
CA ILE A 229 -30.59 19.50 -1.23
C ILE A 229 -31.81 20.13 -0.57
N MET A 230 -32.13 19.75 0.66
CA MET A 230 -33.22 20.35 1.43
C MET A 230 -32.93 21.83 1.72
N ASN A 231 -31.72 22.15 2.17
CA ASN A 231 -31.26 23.52 2.41
C ASN A 231 -31.27 24.37 1.13
N LEU A 232 -30.84 23.79 0.00
CA LEU A 232 -30.93 24.45 -1.32
C LEU A 232 -32.35 24.77 -1.69
N THR A 233 -33.29 23.81 -1.50
CA THR A 233 -34.71 23.99 -1.83
C THR A 233 -35.33 25.07 -0.95
N LEU A 234 -35.05 25.07 0.36
CA LEU A 234 -35.53 26.11 1.29
C LEU A 234 -34.99 27.49 0.89
N SER A 235 -33.70 27.60 0.58
CA SER A 235 -33.07 28.86 0.16
C SER A 235 -33.66 29.39 -1.15
N LYS A 236 -33.96 28.50 -2.12
CA LYS A 236 -34.66 28.85 -3.36
C LYS A 236 -36.08 29.34 -3.09
N MET A 237 -36.85 28.67 -2.21
CA MET A 237 -38.19 29.12 -1.83
C MET A 237 -38.16 30.50 -1.13
N GLN A 238 -37.18 30.70 -0.26
CA GLN A 238 -36.97 31.98 0.45
C GLN A 238 -36.61 33.11 -0.52
N SER A 239 -35.75 32.87 -1.51
CA SER A 239 -35.40 33.84 -2.56
C SER A 239 -36.66 34.17 -3.39
N GLN A 240 -37.42 33.15 -3.83
CA GLN A 240 -38.67 33.39 -4.61
C GLN A 240 -39.72 34.15 -3.79
N ALA A 241 -39.91 33.82 -2.52
CA ALA A 241 -40.82 34.55 -1.62
C ALA A 241 -40.38 36.01 -1.45
N SER A 242 -39.11 36.27 -1.24
CA SER A 242 -38.57 37.63 -1.12
C SER A 242 -38.77 38.47 -2.37
N ILE A 243 -38.58 37.86 -3.57
CA ILE A 243 -38.84 38.53 -4.85
C ILE A 243 -40.32 38.86 -5.01
N LYS A 244 -41.25 37.97 -4.63
CA LYS A 244 -42.69 38.21 -4.68
C LYS A 244 -43.09 39.36 -3.74
N VAL A 245 -42.61 39.37 -2.52
CA VAL A 245 -42.87 40.44 -1.54
C VAL A 245 -42.30 41.76 -2.02
N TYR A 246 -41.11 41.75 -2.63
CA TYR A 246 -40.52 42.95 -3.22
C TYR A 246 -41.41 43.55 -4.32
N LYS A 247 -41.88 42.71 -5.26
CA LYS A 247 -42.80 43.15 -6.33
C LYS A 247 -44.10 43.68 -5.76
N MET A 248 -44.74 43.00 -4.81
CA MET A 248 -45.96 43.51 -4.13
C MET A 248 -45.73 44.86 -3.47
N ASN A 249 -44.56 45.09 -2.89
CA ASN A 249 -44.24 46.37 -2.26
C ASN A 249 -44.06 47.50 -3.32
N GLU A 250 -43.43 47.19 -4.46
CA GLU A 250 -43.30 48.11 -5.58
C GLU A 250 -44.68 48.45 -6.20
N ASP A 251 -45.53 47.44 -6.41
CA ASP A 251 -46.90 47.67 -6.93
C ASP A 251 -47.72 48.53 -5.97
N THR A 252 -47.63 48.27 -4.67
CA THR A 252 -48.32 49.07 -3.64
C THR A 252 -47.80 50.53 -3.63
N ARG A 253 -46.50 50.74 -3.76
CA ARG A 253 -45.92 52.08 -3.86
C ARG A 253 -46.36 52.83 -5.12
N SER A 254 -46.41 52.13 -6.25
CA SER A 254 -46.91 52.68 -7.52
C SER A 254 -48.37 53.12 -7.41
N ASN A 255 -49.20 52.27 -6.80
CA ASN A 255 -50.63 52.55 -6.59
C ASN A 255 -50.83 53.77 -5.66
N VAL A 256 -50.07 53.87 -4.55
CA VAL A 256 -50.11 55.03 -3.64
C VAL A 256 -49.65 56.31 -4.34
N LEU A 257 -48.59 56.22 -5.17
CA LEU A 257 -48.14 57.38 -5.97
C LEU A 257 -49.14 57.83 -7.02
N ASN A 258 -49.88 56.93 -7.60
CA ASN A 258 -50.96 57.27 -8.54
C ASN A 258 -52.17 57.91 -7.85
N LEU A 259 -52.53 57.44 -6.64
CA LEU A 259 -53.59 58.04 -5.83
C LEU A 259 -53.22 59.44 -5.28
N LEU A 260 -51.95 59.76 -5.14
CA LEU A 260 -51.45 61.10 -4.70
C LEU A 260 -51.30 62.09 -5.86
N LYS A 261 -51.49 61.68 -7.11
CA LYS A 261 -51.41 62.49 -8.30
C LYS A 261 -52.78 62.93 -8.81
N GLU A 262 -53.91 62.32 -8.32
CA GLU A 262 -55.26 62.75 -8.46
C GLU A 262 -55.61 63.74 -7.32
#